data_05ff69e3c7509536780b44a0aa805a2d
#
_entry.id   05ff69e3c7509536780b44a0aa805a2d
#
_cell.length_a   1.000
_cell.length_b   1.000
_cell.length_c   1.000
_cell.angle_alpha   90.00
_cell.angle_beta   90.00
_cell.angle_gamma   90.00
#
_symmetry.space_group_name_H-M   'P 1'
#
loop_
_entity.id
_entity.type
_entity.pdbx_description
1 polymer ?
#
loop_
_entity_poly.entity_id
_entity_poly.type
_entity_poly.pdbx_seq_one_letter_code
_entity_poly.pdbx_strand_id
1 'polypeptide(L)'
;MKESAFGFEKSEDSPGFLLWQVTTLWQRRIKKALEPYNLSHAQFVIMAVLLWFEEQGLERTQVAIASQSKLDKMTVSKSIKILISDGYIHRIEHLVDTRAKWVTLTDPGKTLLHQLIPIIESIDETFFKYNSQQKQLIEMLHQLISHHE
;
A
#
# COMPACT_ATOMS: atom_id res chain seq x y z
N MET A 1 -11.12 -44.09 -5.98
CA MET A 1 -11.25 -42.62 -5.86
C MET A 1 -10.01 -42.03 -5.18
N LYS A 2 -9.46 -40.98 -5.75
CA LYS A 2 -8.40 -40.26 -5.07
C LYS A 2 -9.01 -39.38 -3.98
N GLU A 3 -8.49 -39.50 -2.78
CA GLU A 3 -8.86 -38.62 -1.69
C GLU A 3 -8.34 -37.20 -1.99
N SER A 4 -9.16 -36.19 -1.75
CA SER A 4 -8.74 -34.79 -1.96
C SER A 4 -7.69 -34.37 -0.95
N ALA A 5 -6.68 -33.62 -1.42
CA ALA A 5 -5.69 -33.01 -0.55
C ALA A 5 -6.23 -31.78 0.21
N PHE A 6 -7.39 -31.25 -0.23
CA PHE A 6 -7.96 -30.05 0.36
C PHE A 6 -8.88 -30.36 1.54
N GLY A 7 -8.82 -29.54 2.58
CA GLY A 7 -9.66 -29.67 3.79
C GLY A 7 -11.05 -29.03 3.66
N PHE A 8 -11.40 -28.48 2.49
CA PHE A 8 -12.71 -27.88 2.20
C PHE A 8 -13.24 -28.42 0.87
N GLU A 9 -14.56 -28.51 0.73
CA GLU A 9 -15.21 -29.09 -0.45
C GLU A 9 -15.09 -28.22 -1.70
N LYS A 10 -15.16 -26.89 -1.53
CA LYS A 10 -15.14 -25.90 -2.62
C LYS A 10 -14.06 -24.89 -2.41
N SER A 11 -13.44 -24.44 -3.49
CA SER A 11 -12.44 -23.36 -3.45
C SER A 11 -13.00 -22.07 -2.84
N GLU A 12 -14.28 -21.79 -3.04
CA GLU A 12 -14.99 -20.62 -2.50
C GLU A 12 -15.17 -20.67 -0.97
N ASP A 13 -14.87 -21.81 -0.33
CA ASP A 13 -14.88 -21.95 1.12
C ASP A 13 -13.53 -21.63 1.76
N SER A 14 -12.50 -21.36 0.94
CA SER A 14 -11.16 -21.03 1.44
C SER A 14 -11.02 -19.51 1.62
N PRO A 15 -10.88 -19.02 2.85
CA PRO A 15 -10.68 -17.58 3.07
C PRO A 15 -9.38 -17.07 2.43
N GLY A 16 -8.33 -17.87 2.44
CA GLY A 16 -7.07 -17.50 1.82
C GLY A 16 -7.17 -17.35 0.31
N PHE A 17 -7.87 -18.28 -0.35
CA PHE A 17 -8.07 -18.18 -1.79
C PHE A 17 -8.99 -17.02 -2.18
N LEU A 18 -10.05 -16.79 -1.41
CA LEU A 18 -10.93 -15.63 -1.62
C LEU A 18 -10.18 -14.31 -1.45
N LEU A 19 -9.35 -14.20 -0.42
CA LEU A 19 -8.52 -13.02 -0.22
C LEU A 19 -7.56 -12.80 -1.40
N TRP A 20 -6.94 -13.88 -1.88
CA TRP A 20 -6.08 -13.82 -3.07
C TRP A 20 -6.83 -13.28 -4.29
N GLN A 21 -8.03 -13.80 -4.54
CA GLN A 21 -8.86 -13.37 -5.68
C GLN A 21 -9.27 -11.90 -5.56
N VAL A 22 -9.77 -11.50 -4.40
CA VAL A 22 -10.18 -10.10 -4.15
C VAL A 22 -8.99 -9.16 -4.32
N THR A 23 -7.86 -9.49 -3.70
CA THR A 23 -6.63 -8.69 -3.79
C THR A 23 -6.17 -8.57 -5.23
N THR A 24 -6.18 -9.67 -5.98
CA THR A 24 -5.75 -9.69 -7.39
C THR A 24 -6.65 -8.80 -8.25
N LEU A 25 -7.96 -8.90 -8.10
CA LEU A 25 -8.92 -8.08 -8.84
C LEU A 25 -8.80 -6.61 -8.49
N TRP A 26 -8.67 -6.29 -7.22
CA TRP A 26 -8.51 -4.93 -6.73
C TRP A 26 -7.20 -4.31 -7.22
N GLN A 27 -6.08 -5.00 -7.04
CA GLN A 27 -4.76 -4.52 -7.48
C GLN A 27 -4.70 -4.28 -8.99
N ARG A 28 -5.40 -5.11 -9.77
CA ARG A 28 -5.45 -4.95 -11.22
C ARG A 28 -6.05 -3.60 -11.63
N ARG A 29 -7.09 -3.15 -10.94
CA ARG A 29 -7.71 -1.84 -11.19
C ARG A 29 -6.78 -0.70 -10.78
N ILE A 30 -6.14 -0.81 -9.63
CA ILE A 30 -5.17 0.19 -9.15
C ILE A 30 -4.00 0.31 -10.13
N LYS A 31 -3.43 -0.81 -10.51
CA LYS A 31 -2.31 -0.85 -11.47
C LYS A 31 -2.66 -0.17 -12.78
N LYS A 32 -3.84 -0.46 -13.33
CA LYS A 32 -4.30 0.16 -14.57
C LYS A 32 -4.40 1.69 -14.46
N ALA A 33 -4.89 2.19 -13.34
CA ALA A 33 -5.01 3.62 -13.08
C ALA A 33 -3.64 4.31 -12.95
N LEU A 34 -2.64 3.60 -12.42
CA LEU A 34 -1.30 4.14 -12.21
C LEU A 34 -0.39 4.05 -13.45
N GLU A 35 -0.72 3.21 -14.42
CA GLU A 35 0.09 3.02 -15.64
C GLU A 35 0.42 4.34 -16.37
N PRO A 36 -0.54 5.26 -16.61
CA PRO A 36 -0.23 6.51 -17.30
C PRO A 36 0.80 7.39 -16.58
N TYR A 37 0.98 7.18 -15.29
CA TYR A 37 1.91 7.93 -14.45
C TYR A 37 3.24 7.21 -14.24
N ASN A 38 3.40 6.04 -14.86
CA ASN A 38 4.59 5.19 -14.72
C ASN A 38 4.93 4.87 -13.26
N LEU A 39 3.90 4.59 -12.48
CA LEU A 39 3.99 4.26 -11.05
C LEU A 39 3.49 2.86 -10.79
N SER A 40 4.25 2.11 -9.97
CA SER A 40 3.75 0.83 -9.43
C SER A 40 2.83 1.08 -8.24
N HIS A 41 2.02 0.09 -7.89
CA HIS A 41 1.16 0.18 -6.71
C HIS A 41 1.99 0.36 -5.44
N ALA A 42 3.10 -0.38 -5.29
CA ALA A 42 4.00 -0.23 -4.14
C ALA A 42 4.58 1.20 -4.04
N GLN A 43 4.98 1.78 -5.16
CA GLN A 43 5.50 3.15 -5.19
C GLN A 43 4.44 4.16 -4.75
N PHE A 44 3.22 4.00 -5.25
CA PHE A 44 2.08 4.85 -4.84
C PHE A 44 1.82 4.73 -3.33
N VAL A 45 1.77 3.51 -2.80
CA VAL A 45 1.55 3.26 -1.36
C VAL A 45 2.64 3.94 -0.52
N ILE A 46 3.90 3.83 -0.93
CA ILE A 46 5.02 4.46 -0.22
C ILE A 46 4.85 5.98 -0.20
N MET A 47 4.52 6.58 -1.33
CA MET A 47 4.29 8.03 -1.40
C MET A 47 3.11 8.46 -0.54
N ALA A 48 2.01 7.71 -0.57
CA ALA A 48 0.80 7.99 0.22
C ALA A 48 1.07 7.87 1.72
N VAL A 49 1.79 6.84 2.15
CA VAL A 49 2.21 6.66 3.55
C VAL A 49 3.11 7.82 3.99
N LEU A 50 4.03 8.23 3.13
CA LEU A 50 4.93 9.34 3.42
C LEU A 50 4.16 10.67 3.59
N LEU A 51 3.19 10.94 2.74
CA LEU A 51 2.33 12.11 2.89
C LEU A 51 1.55 12.06 4.21
N TRP A 52 1.00 10.90 4.55
CA TRP A 52 0.31 10.69 5.81
C TRP A 52 1.22 10.99 7.01
N PHE A 53 2.46 10.49 6.98
CA PHE A 53 3.43 10.76 8.04
C PHE A 53 3.75 12.26 8.14
N GLU A 54 3.92 12.95 7.01
CA GLU A 54 4.17 14.40 7.01
C GLU A 54 3.00 15.17 7.62
N GLU A 55 1.78 14.82 7.26
CA GLU A 55 0.57 15.47 7.78
C GLU A 55 0.38 15.23 9.28
N GLN A 56 0.77 14.05 9.78
CA GLN A 56 0.65 13.70 11.20
C GLN A 56 1.87 14.09 12.04
N GLY A 57 2.92 14.63 11.41
CA GLY A 57 4.16 14.95 12.12
C GLY A 57 4.92 13.74 12.61
N LEU A 58 4.79 12.60 11.94
CA LEU A 58 5.42 11.34 12.32
C LEU A 58 6.79 11.16 11.66
N GLU A 59 7.56 10.21 12.18
CA GLU A 59 8.89 9.88 11.69
C GLU A 59 8.85 9.31 10.27
N ARG A 60 9.69 9.85 9.37
CA ARG A 60 9.69 9.51 7.95
C ARG A 60 10.90 8.67 7.55
N THR A 61 11.18 7.62 8.31
CA THR A 61 12.26 6.68 8.00
C THR A 61 11.78 5.57 7.06
N GLN A 62 12.73 4.95 6.35
CA GLN A 62 12.42 3.78 5.52
C GLN A 62 11.84 2.64 6.37
N VAL A 63 12.33 2.48 7.60
CA VAL A 63 11.83 1.46 8.53
C VAL A 63 10.36 1.73 8.91
N ALA A 64 10.04 2.99 9.21
CA ALA A 64 8.65 3.38 9.54
C ALA A 64 7.71 3.17 8.35
N ILE A 65 8.14 3.50 7.13
CA ILE A 65 7.37 3.27 5.90
C ILE A 65 7.12 1.77 5.69
N ALA A 66 8.16 0.94 5.85
CA ALA A 66 8.02 -0.51 5.72
C ALA A 66 7.04 -1.08 6.74
N SER A 67 7.13 -0.64 7.99
CA SER A 67 6.23 -1.07 9.07
C SER A 67 4.77 -0.70 8.77
N GLN A 68 4.51 0.52 8.35
CA GLN A 68 3.15 1.00 8.07
C GLN A 68 2.55 0.35 6.83
N SER A 69 3.34 0.21 5.78
CA SER A 69 2.87 -0.34 4.50
C SER A 69 2.80 -1.87 4.47
N LYS A 70 3.46 -2.54 5.41
CA LYS A 70 3.67 -4.00 5.43
C LYS A 70 4.47 -4.52 4.22
N LEU A 71 5.10 -3.63 3.48
CA LEU A 71 6.06 -4.01 2.44
C LEU A 71 7.38 -4.46 3.08
N ASP A 72 8.08 -5.36 2.40
CA ASP A 72 9.40 -5.76 2.86
C ASP A 72 10.42 -4.63 2.66
N LYS A 73 11.49 -4.66 3.45
CA LYS A 73 12.51 -3.60 3.46
C LYS A 73 13.19 -3.42 2.11
N MET A 74 13.40 -4.52 1.37
CA MET A 74 14.05 -4.48 0.06
C MET A 74 13.16 -3.78 -0.97
N THR A 75 11.87 -4.10 -1.00
CA THR A 75 10.89 -3.44 -1.86
C THR A 75 10.82 -1.95 -1.57
N VAL A 76 10.76 -1.56 -0.30
CA VAL A 76 10.75 -0.15 0.13
C VAL A 76 12.03 0.55 -0.35
N SER A 77 13.19 -0.03 -0.09
CA SER A 77 14.48 0.55 -0.49
C SER A 77 14.59 0.75 -2.01
N LYS A 78 14.23 -0.26 -2.79
CA LYS A 78 14.24 -0.17 -4.26
C LYS A 78 13.27 0.87 -4.79
N SER A 79 12.05 0.88 -4.26
CA SER A 79 11.02 1.83 -4.68
C SER A 79 11.39 3.26 -4.36
N ILE A 80 11.98 3.52 -3.19
CA ILE A 80 12.45 4.85 -2.80
C ILE A 80 13.55 5.33 -3.75
N LYS A 81 14.50 4.47 -4.13
CA LYS A 81 15.55 4.83 -5.10
C LYS A 81 14.97 5.25 -6.46
N ILE A 82 13.96 4.52 -6.94
CA ILE A 82 13.28 4.86 -8.18
C ILE A 82 12.54 6.20 -8.04
N LEU A 83 11.82 6.40 -6.93
CA LEU A 83 11.08 7.64 -6.67
C LEU A 83 12.00 8.86 -6.52
N ILE A 84 13.19 8.67 -5.97
CA ILE A 84 14.22 9.72 -5.91
C ILE A 84 14.69 10.04 -7.34
N SER A 85 14.99 9.02 -8.13
CA SER A 85 15.40 9.18 -9.53
C SER A 85 14.34 9.90 -10.37
N ASP A 86 13.06 9.64 -10.09
CA ASP A 86 11.93 10.26 -10.80
C ASP A 86 11.60 11.67 -10.27
N GLY A 87 12.25 12.10 -9.20
CA GLY A 87 12.07 13.45 -8.64
C GLY A 87 10.85 13.62 -7.72
N TYR A 88 10.27 12.55 -7.21
CA TYR A 88 9.09 12.59 -6.35
C TYR A 88 9.42 12.56 -4.86
N ILE A 89 10.58 12.02 -4.52
CA ILE A 89 11.07 11.89 -3.14
C ILE A 89 12.53 12.35 -3.13
N HIS A 90 12.97 12.93 -2.02
CA HIS A 90 14.40 13.12 -1.77
C HIS A 90 14.74 12.72 -0.34
N ARG A 91 16.00 12.38 -0.13
CA ARG A 91 16.54 12.07 1.19
C ARG A 91 16.86 13.35 1.92
N ILE A 92 16.60 13.34 3.22
CA ILE A 92 17.01 14.42 4.12
C ILE A 92 17.87 13.83 5.23
N GLU A 93 18.84 14.62 5.69
CA GLU A 93 19.69 14.22 6.80
C GLU A 93 18.96 14.46 8.12
N HIS A 94 18.95 13.42 8.99
CA HIS A 94 18.37 13.56 10.32
C HIS A 94 19.34 14.31 11.23
N LEU A 95 18.84 15.36 11.92
CA LEU A 95 19.67 16.25 12.73
C LEU A 95 20.32 15.58 13.94
N VAL A 96 19.67 14.55 14.49
CA VAL A 96 20.11 13.86 15.71
C VAL A 96 20.73 12.50 15.40
N ASP A 97 20.12 11.71 14.52
CA ASP A 97 20.61 10.39 14.11
C ASP A 97 20.92 10.36 12.62
N THR A 98 22.17 10.60 12.27
CA THR A 98 22.64 10.63 10.88
C THR A 98 22.59 9.26 10.20
N ARG A 99 22.38 8.16 10.97
CA ARG A 99 22.21 6.82 10.43
C ARG A 99 20.78 6.54 9.98
N ALA A 100 19.81 7.32 10.46
CA ALA A 100 18.42 7.18 10.06
C ALA A 100 18.24 7.69 8.64
N LYS A 101 17.62 6.85 7.78
CA LYS A 101 17.35 7.20 6.38
C LYS A 101 15.98 7.90 6.30
N TRP A 102 15.99 9.20 6.50
CA TRP A 102 14.81 10.04 6.38
C TRP A 102 14.57 10.42 4.93
N VAL A 103 13.31 10.46 4.56
CA VAL A 103 12.86 10.85 3.22
C VAL A 103 11.71 11.84 3.31
N THR A 104 11.54 12.64 2.29
CA THR A 104 10.45 13.59 2.18
C THR A 104 9.95 13.66 0.74
N LEU A 105 8.68 14.05 0.59
CA LEU A 105 8.12 14.30 -0.74
C LEU A 105 8.64 15.61 -1.30
N THR A 106 8.92 15.63 -2.59
CA THR A 106 9.18 16.87 -3.33
C THR A 106 7.86 17.55 -3.67
N ASP A 107 7.90 18.80 -4.12
CA ASP A 107 6.71 19.47 -4.62
C ASP A 107 6.06 18.73 -5.80
N PRO A 108 6.82 18.25 -6.81
CA PRO A 108 6.25 17.38 -7.83
C PRO A 108 5.60 16.10 -7.28
N GLY A 109 6.20 15.49 -6.25
CA GLY A 109 5.65 14.31 -5.59
C GLY A 109 4.30 14.60 -4.93
N LYS A 110 4.20 15.71 -4.21
CA LYS A 110 2.94 16.14 -3.58
C LYS A 110 1.87 16.46 -4.62
N THR A 111 2.24 17.15 -5.69
CA THR A 111 1.33 17.48 -6.79
C THR A 111 0.76 16.21 -7.43
N LEU A 112 1.63 15.22 -7.69
CA LEU A 112 1.21 13.94 -8.24
C LEU A 112 0.23 13.21 -7.30
N LEU A 113 0.54 13.16 -6.00
CA LEU A 113 -0.35 12.53 -5.02
C LEU A 113 -1.72 13.20 -4.94
N HIS A 114 -1.78 14.53 -5.00
CA HIS A 114 -3.05 15.25 -4.98
C HIS A 114 -3.91 14.92 -6.20
N GLN A 115 -3.31 14.55 -7.31
CA GLN A 115 -4.03 14.05 -8.49
C GLN A 115 -4.46 12.59 -8.31
N LEU A 116 -3.58 11.75 -7.79
CA LEU A 116 -3.79 10.30 -7.75
C LEU A 116 -4.69 9.83 -6.62
N ILE A 117 -4.58 10.44 -5.44
CA ILE A 117 -5.35 10.00 -4.27
C ILE A 117 -6.86 9.98 -4.56
N PRO A 118 -7.47 11.03 -5.13
CA PRO A 118 -8.89 10.98 -5.46
C PRO A 118 -9.24 9.87 -6.46
N ILE A 119 -8.37 9.60 -7.42
CA ILE A 119 -8.58 8.53 -8.41
C ILE A 119 -8.59 7.16 -7.72
N ILE A 120 -7.61 6.91 -6.86
CA ILE A 120 -7.48 5.64 -6.15
C ILE A 120 -8.64 5.46 -5.16
N GLU A 121 -9.00 6.50 -4.41
CA GLU A 121 -10.14 6.45 -3.49
C GLU A 121 -11.45 6.18 -4.22
N SER A 122 -11.63 6.75 -5.42
CA SER A 122 -12.79 6.47 -6.26
C SER A 122 -12.84 5.00 -6.72
N ILE A 123 -11.69 4.41 -7.04
CA ILE A 123 -11.60 2.98 -7.37
C ILE A 123 -12.00 2.13 -6.17
N ASP A 124 -11.49 2.46 -4.99
CA ASP A 124 -11.80 1.76 -3.75
C ASP A 124 -13.32 1.85 -3.45
N GLU A 125 -13.88 3.04 -3.52
CA GLU A 125 -15.30 3.25 -3.29
C GLU A 125 -16.14 2.39 -4.24
N THR A 126 -15.80 2.39 -5.54
CA THR A 126 -16.49 1.59 -6.54
C THR A 126 -16.32 0.10 -6.32
N PHE A 127 -15.11 -0.33 -5.98
CA PHE A 127 -14.81 -1.75 -5.77
C PHE A 127 -15.53 -2.33 -4.55
N PHE A 128 -15.52 -1.59 -3.44
CA PHE A 128 -16.06 -2.08 -2.17
C PHE A 128 -17.55 -1.78 -1.98
N LYS A 129 -18.18 -0.97 -2.85
CA LYS A 129 -19.61 -0.63 -2.72
C LYS A 129 -20.53 -1.85 -2.81
N TYR A 130 -20.07 -2.94 -3.41
CA TYR A 130 -20.83 -4.18 -3.52
C TYR A 130 -20.92 -4.96 -2.21
N ASN A 131 -20.14 -4.56 -1.21
CA ASN A 131 -20.25 -5.08 0.13
C ASN A 131 -21.08 -4.11 0.96
N SER A 132 -22.32 -4.51 1.27
CA SER A 132 -23.23 -3.69 2.08
C SER A 132 -22.78 -3.56 3.55
N GLN A 133 -21.76 -4.33 3.96
CA GLN A 133 -21.24 -4.38 5.32
C GLN A 133 -19.80 -3.87 5.40
N GLN A 134 -19.52 -2.75 4.77
CA GLN A 134 -18.16 -2.18 4.72
C GLN A 134 -17.56 -1.97 6.11
N LYS A 135 -18.36 -1.51 7.07
CA LYS A 135 -17.90 -1.28 8.44
C LYS A 135 -17.41 -2.59 9.08
N GLN A 136 -18.14 -3.67 8.92
CA GLN A 136 -17.76 -4.98 9.41
C GLN A 136 -16.51 -5.51 8.69
N LEU A 137 -16.41 -5.29 7.39
CA LEU A 137 -15.22 -5.66 6.62
C LEU A 137 -13.97 -4.95 7.17
N ILE A 138 -14.05 -3.66 7.42
CA ILE A 138 -12.95 -2.87 7.98
C ILE A 138 -12.55 -3.43 9.36
N GLU A 139 -13.52 -3.71 10.22
CA GLU A 139 -13.26 -4.29 11.55
C GLU A 139 -12.57 -5.65 11.45
N MET A 140 -13.03 -6.53 10.55
CA MET A 140 -12.40 -7.84 10.33
C MET A 140 -10.98 -7.73 9.82
N LEU A 141 -10.71 -6.81 8.89
CA LEU A 141 -9.37 -6.57 8.38
C LEU A 141 -8.44 -6.05 9.48
N HIS A 142 -8.91 -5.11 10.32
CA HIS A 142 -8.15 -4.63 11.48
C HIS A 142 -7.80 -5.75 12.45
N GLN A 143 -8.74 -6.63 12.76
CA GLN A 143 -8.50 -7.77 13.64
C GLN A 143 -7.40 -8.68 13.09
N LEU A 144 -7.45 -8.99 11.79
CA LEU A 144 -6.43 -9.82 11.15
C LEU A 144 -5.05 -9.17 11.21
N ILE A 145 -4.97 -7.87 10.91
CA ILE A 145 -3.71 -7.13 10.95
C ILE A 145 -3.14 -7.12 12.38
N SER A 146 -3.97 -6.79 13.37
CA SER A 146 -3.55 -6.69 14.77
C SER A 146 -3.01 -7.99 15.34
N HIS A 147 -3.57 -9.13 14.93
CA HIS A 147 -3.12 -10.45 15.39
C HIS A 147 -1.79 -10.89 14.78
N HIS A 148 -1.39 -10.30 13.68
CA HIS A 148 -0.20 -10.73 12.92
C HIS A 148 0.92 -9.68 12.87
N GLU A 149 0.76 -8.61 13.65
CA GLU A 149 1.83 -7.60 13.83
C GLU A 149 2.94 -8.04 14.77
#